data_338c36eaa3f41b47daae0481967b7b62
#
_entry.id   338c36eaa3f41b47daae0481967b7b62
#
_cell.length_a   1.000
_cell.length_b   1.000
_cell.length_c   1.000
_cell.angle_alpha   90.00
_cell.angle_beta   90.00
_cell.angle_gamma   90.00
#
_symmetry.space_group_name_H-M   'P 1'
#
loop_
_entity.id
_entity.type
_entity.pdbx_description
1 polymer ?
#
loop_
_entity_poly.entity_id
_entity_poly.type
_entity_poly.pdbx_seq_one_letter_code
_entity_poly.pdbx_strand_id
1 'polypeptide(L)'
;TQAMSSAASDVYKRQYVEGGTNTFMPDTKDVQLPGKVGLKAIGGVMKHLGALTAIGSSTVNSYRRLWDTGFWAPVYADWGYQNRTCGLRVSAPGRFEYRSVDSMHNPYLMGSGLLKCFDDGLTNNIDPGKPESRSMYEAQAAGKQVKKLPLSLGQALDRLAEDEVIKSAMPDEMYKVFHWYKNDEWERFLGATTQWDLDTYLD
;
A
#
# COMPACT_ATOMS: atom_id res chain seq x y z
N THR A 1 -22.99 -2.05 -2.13
CA THR A 1 -23.20 -1.09 -3.23
C THR A 1 -22.61 0.30 -2.95
N GLN A 2 -22.19 0.60 -1.75
CA GLN A 2 -21.56 1.90 -1.40
C GLN A 2 -20.03 1.92 -1.47
N ALA A 3 -19.39 0.80 -1.67
CA ALA A 3 -17.94 0.73 -1.79
C ALA A 3 -17.37 1.38 -3.06
N MET A 4 -18.22 1.83 -3.97
CA MET A 4 -17.79 2.32 -5.28
C MET A 4 -17.67 3.85 -5.39
N SER A 5 -18.12 4.62 -4.39
CA SER A 5 -18.16 6.08 -4.51
C SER A 5 -16.88 6.80 -4.10
N SER A 6 -15.90 6.10 -3.53
CA SER A 6 -14.69 6.74 -2.99
C SER A 6 -13.42 6.49 -3.81
N ALA A 7 -13.53 5.96 -5.02
CA ALA A 7 -12.38 5.65 -5.87
C ALA A 7 -11.39 6.83 -6.06
N ALA A 8 -11.86 8.06 -5.95
CA ALA A 8 -10.99 9.24 -6.05
C ALA A 8 -10.19 9.51 -4.78
N SER A 9 -10.65 9.04 -3.61
CA SER A 9 -9.97 9.18 -2.32
C SER A 9 -9.07 7.98 -1.96
N ASP A 10 -9.21 6.88 -2.71
CA ASP A 10 -8.56 5.60 -2.42
C ASP A 10 -7.10 5.53 -2.86
N VAL A 11 -6.53 6.62 -3.35
CA VAL A 11 -5.15 6.64 -3.83
C VAL A 11 -4.41 7.88 -3.37
N TYR A 12 -3.19 7.69 -2.87
CA TYR A 12 -2.28 8.78 -2.54
C TYR A 12 -1.35 9.07 -3.72
N LYS A 13 -1.55 10.25 -4.32
CA LYS A 13 -0.68 10.77 -5.40
C LYS A 13 0.43 11.59 -4.78
N ARG A 14 1.68 11.26 -5.09
CA ARG A 14 2.85 11.92 -4.50
C ARG A 14 3.85 12.35 -5.54
N GLN A 15 4.44 13.49 -5.26
CA GLN A 15 5.62 14.03 -5.91
C GLN A 15 6.47 14.74 -4.85
N TYR A 16 7.75 14.84 -5.09
CA TYR A 16 8.65 15.59 -4.23
C TYR A 16 9.15 16.84 -4.98
N VAL A 17 8.93 18.01 -4.38
CA VAL A 17 9.29 19.30 -4.99
C VAL A 17 10.34 19.97 -4.13
N GLU A 18 11.50 20.27 -4.71
CA GLU A 18 12.60 20.96 -4.09
C GLU A 18 12.97 22.18 -4.93
N GLY A 19 13.03 23.36 -4.31
CA GLY A 19 13.32 24.61 -5.03
C GLY A 19 12.36 24.90 -6.20
N GLY A 20 11.11 24.44 -6.12
CA GLY A 20 10.14 24.57 -7.20
C GLY A 20 10.24 23.49 -8.29
N THR A 21 11.21 22.57 -8.21
CA THR A 21 11.42 21.50 -9.19
C THR A 21 10.92 20.17 -8.65
N ASN A 22 10.11 19.46 -9.43
CA ASN A 22 9.68 18.10 -9.09
C ASN A 22 10.83 17.12 -9.35
N THR A 23 11.43 16.62 -8.26
CA THR A 23 12.59 15.71 -8.32
C THR A 23 12.26 14.30 -8.76
N PHE A 24 10.96 13.95 -8.88
CA PHE A 24 10.53 12.66 -9.43
C PHE A 24 10.41 12.67 -10.96
N MET A 25 10.58 13.82 -11.60
CA MET A 25 10.55 13.90 -13.06
C MET A 25 11.61 12.98 -13.68
N PRO A 26 11.31 12.37 -14.84
CA PRO A 26 12.27 11.53 -15.56
C PRO A 26 13.60 12.24 -15.81
N ASP A 27 14.71 11.56 -15.57
CA ASP A 27 16.05 12.05 -15.91
C ASP A 27 16.39 11.82 -17.39
N THR A 28 15.52 11.09 -18.10
CA THR A 28 15.71 10.69 -19.50
C THR A 28 14.48 11.06 -20.34
N LYS A 29 14.57 10.80 -21.66
CA LYS A 29 13.41 10.96 -22.56
C LYS A 29 12.33 9.89 -22.36
N ASP A 30 12.62 8.83 -21.62
CA ASP A 30 11.61 7.83 -21.25
C ASP A 30 10.75 8.37 -20.10
N VAL A 31 9.60 8.91 -20.47
CA VAL A 31 8.62 9.48 -19.54
C VAL A 31 7.90 8.44 -18.68
N GLN A 32 8.08 7.14 -18.97
CA GLN A 32 7.45 6.06 -18.21
C GLN A 32 8.21 5.74 -16.92
N LEU A 33 9.50 6.08 -16.87
CA LEU A 33 10.33 5.84 -15.69
C LEU A 33 10.48 7.13 -14.90
N PRO A 34 10.25 7.10 -13.59
CA PRO A 34 10.61 8.20 -12.68
C PRO A 34 12.12 8.46 -12.72
N GLY A 35 12.52 9.69 -12.40
CA GLY A 35 13.92 10.02 -12.18
C GLY A 35 14.52 9.25 -11.01
N LYS A 36 15.84 9.33 -10.84
CA LYS A 36 16.59 8.57 -9.83
C LYS A 36 16.01 8.72 -8.42
N VAL A 37 15.63 9.93 -8.03
CA VAL A 37 15.01 10.20 -6.72
C VAL A 37 13.66 9.48 -6.61
N GLY A 38 12.83 9.56 -7.65
CA GLY A 38 11.54 8.89 -7.70
C GLY A 38 11.65 7.36 -7.63
N LEU A 39 12.63 6.77 -8.33
CA LEU A 39 12.89 5.33 -8.27
C LEU A 39 13.29 4.89 -6.85
N LYS A 40 14.16 5.64 -6.16
CA LYS A 40 14.53 5.31 -4.78
C LYS A 40 13.36 5.46 -3.81
N ALA A 41 12.54 6.50 -3.97
CA ALA A 41 11.32 6.65 -3.19
C ALA A 41 10.35 5.47 -3.40
N ILE A 42 10.15 5.03 -4.64
CA ILE A 42 9.38 3.81 -4.96
C ILE A 42 10.01 2.59 -4.30
N GLY A 43 11.34 2.43 -4.37
CA GLY A 43 12.07 1.34 -3.73
C GLY A 43 11.80 1.25 -2.23
N GLY A 44 11.84 2.38 -1.53
CA GLY A 44 11.49 2.46 -0.11
C GLY A 44 10.03 2.06 0.16
N VAL A 45 9.08 2.59 -0.61
CA VAL A 45 7.67 2.20 -0.45
C VAL A 45 7.46 0.71 -0.73
N MET A 46 8.08 0.16 -1.76
CA MET A 46 7.99 -1.26 -2.10
C MET A 46 8.53 -2.17 -1.00
N LYS A 47 9.63 -1.78 -0.36
CA LYS A 47 10.21 -2.52 0.77
C LYS A 47 9.25 -2.60 1.96
N HIS A 48 8.61 -1.50 2.29
CA HIS A 48 7.77 -1.35 3.48
C HIS A 48 6.26 -1.50 3.18
N LEU A 49 5.89 -1.91 1.98
CA LEU A 49 4.51 -1.89 1.49
C LEU A 49 3.56 -2.71 2.37
N GLY A 50 4.03 -3.85 2.89
CA GLY A 50 3.25 -4.71 3.78
C GLY A 50 2.88 -4.04 5.09
N ALA A 51 3.85 -3.41 5.76
CA ALA A 51 3.64 -2.67 7.01
C ALA A 51 2.80 -1.40 6.80
N LEU A 52 3.07 -0.69 5.71
CA LEU A 52 2.33 0.52 5.35
C LEU A 52 0.84 0.24 5.10
N THR A 53 0.49 -0.99 4.69
CA THR A 53 -0.91 -1.41 4.50
C THR A 53 -1.70 -1.37 5.82
N ALA A 54 -1.08 -1.63 6.99
CA ALA A 54 -1.76 -1.52 8.29
C ALA A 54 -2.26 -0.09 8.57
N ILE A 55 -1.53 0.92 8.10
CA ILE A 55 -1.89 2.33 8.24
C ILE A 55 -2.88 2.75 7.14
N GLY A 56 -2.63 2.32 5.91
CA GLY A 56 -3.40 2.72 4.73
C GLY A 56 -4.75 2.01 4.60
N SER A 57 -4.85 0.77 5.07
CA SER A 57 -6.05 -0.07 5.11
C SER A 57 -6.32 -0.47 6.57
N SER A 58 -6.72 0.50 7.38
CA SER A 58 -6.62 0.43 8.84
C SER A 58 -7.82 -0.20 9.55
N THR A 59 -8.74 -0.87 8.84
CA THR A 59 -9.90 -1.54 9.43
C THR A 59 -10.06 -2.96 8.87
N VAL A 60 -10.72 -3.84 9.60
CA VAL A 60 -11.03 -5.20 9.12
C VAL A 60 -11.80 -5.16 7.79
N ASN A 61 -12.67 -4.16 7.61
CA ASN A 61 -13.47 -4.00 6.39
C ASN A 61 -12.62 -3.57 5.18
N SER A 62 -11.50 -2.89 5.39
CA SER A 62 -10.59 -2.45 4.32
C SER A 62 -10.09 -3.61 3.46
N TYR A 63 -9.87 -4.77 4.07
CA TYR A 63 -9.31 -5.97 3.42
C TYR A 63 -10.32 -6.72 2.55
N ARG A 64 -11.62 -6.50 2.72
CA ARG A 64 -12.63 -7.09 1.83
C ARG A 64 -12.45 -6.67 0.38
N ARG A 65 -11.98 -5.45 0.16
CA ARG A 65 -11.64 -4.93 -1.17
C ARG A 65 -10.43 -5.63 -1.79
N LEU A 66 -9.49 -6.09 -0.98
CA LEU A 66 -8.23 -6.69 -1.43
C LEU A 66 -8.37 -8.18 -1.80
N TRP A 67 -9.52 -8.80 -1.55
CA TRP A 67 -9.77 -10.21 -1.87
C TRP A 67 -10.26 -10.43 -3.29
N ASP A 68 -11.00 -9.49 -3.84
CA ASP A 68 -11.58 -9.63 -5.17
C ASP A 68 -10.69 -9.01 -6.24
N THR A 69 -10.09 -9.87 -7.06
CA THR A 69 -9.23 -9.48 -8.17
C THR A 69 -9.98 -8.77 -9.30
N GLY A 70 -11.33 -8.86 -9.35
CA GLY A 70 -12.15 -8.22 -10.35
C GLY A 70 -12.34 -6.70 -10.17
N PHE A 71 -12.09 -6.16 -8.97
CA PHE A 71 -12.35 -4.75 -8.64
C PHE A 71 -11.17 -3.80 -8.86
N TRP A 72 -10.11 -4.23 -9.55
CA TRP A 72 -8.92 -3.40 -9.78
C TRP A 72 -8.26 -2.89 -8.48
N ALA A 73 -8.60 -3.49 -7.35
CA ALA A 73 -7.92 -3.23 -6.08
C ALA A 73 -6.54 -3.91 -6.10
N PRO A 74 -5.47 -3.25 -5.66
CA PRO A 74 -4.15 -3.84 -5.71
C PRO A 74 -4.03 -4.94 -4.65
N VAL A 75 -3.84 -6.18 -5.10
CA VAL A 75 -3.55 -7.34 -4.24
C VAL A 75 -2.06 -7.65 -4.25
N TYR A 76 -1.33 -7.08 -5.22
CA TYR A 76 0.05 -7.43 -5.51
C TYR A 76 1.01 -6.31 -5.15
N ALA A 77 2.06 -6.68 -4.43
CA ALA A 77 3.16 -5.81 -4.08
C ALA A 77 4.13 -5.68 -5.26
N ASP A 78 3.74 -4.89 -6.24
CA ASP A 78 4.54 -4.57 -7.42
C ASP A 78 4.31 -3.11 -7.84
N TRP A 79 5.07 -2.62 -8.82
CA TRP A 79 4.93 -1.27 -9.33
C TRP A 79 5.01 -1.23 -10.87
N GLY A 80 4.40 -0.22 -11.48
CA GLY A 80 4.43 -0.07 -12.94
C GLY A 80 3.84 1.24 -13.45
N TYR A 81 4.21 1.58 -14.70
CA TYR A 81 3.65 2.75 -15.37
C TYR A 81 2.23 2.46 -15.85
N GLN A 82 1.28 3.33 -15.50
CA GLN A 82 -0.14 3.21 -15.86
C GLN A 82 -0.79 1.86 -15.48
N ASN A 83 -0.13 1.07 -14.62
CA ASN A 83 -0.59 -0.25 -14.23
C ASN A 83 -1.46 -0.19 -12.96
N ARG A 84 -2.77 -0.32 -13.12
CA ARG A 84 -3.74 -0.27 -12.03
C ARG A 84 -3.81 -1.54 -11.19
N THR A 85 -3.18 -2.62 -11.63
CA THR A 85 -3.14 -3.89 -10.89
C THR A 85 -2.00 -3.96 -9.88
N CYS A 86 -1.05 -3.01 -9.94
CA CYS A 86 0.06 -2.89 -8.99
C CYS A 86 -0.32 -2.07 -7.76
N GLY A 87 0.31 -2.35 -6.63
CA GLY A 87 0.20 -1.58 -5.40
C GLY A 87 0.73 -0.15 -5.53
N LEU A 88 1.75 0.04 -6.39
CA LEU A 88 2.25 1.35 -6.80
C LEU A 88 2.10 1.57 -8.30
N ARG A 89 1.50 2.68 -8.68
CA ARG A 89 1.30 3.08 -10.07
C ARG A 89 2.01 4.40 -10.34
N VAL A 90 2.90 4.43 -11.33
CA VAL A 90 3.36 5.68 -11.92
C VAL A 90 2.25 6.17 -12.84
N SER A 91 1.50 7.19 -12.40
CA SER A 91 0.28 7.66 -13.06
C SER A 91 0.52 8.79 -14.05
N ALA A 92 1.67 9.45 -13.96
CA ALA A 92 2.16 10.48 -14.86
C ALA A 92 3.66 10.69 -14.60
N PRO A 93 4.40 11.31 -15.52
CA PRO A 93 5.78 11.71 -15.28
C PRO A 93 5.91 12.49 -13.96
N GLY A 94 6.89 12.13 -13.14
CA GLY A 94 7.16 12.80 -11.87
C GLY A 94 6.13 12.57 -10.76
N ARG A 95 5.23 11.57 -10.91
CA ARG A 95 4.20 11.28 -9.91
C ARG A 95 3.86 9.81 -9.84
N PHE A 96 3.73 9.28 -8.63
CA PHE A 96 3.16 7.95 -8.43
C PHE A 96 1.99 7.96 -7.44
N GLU A 97 1.23 6.88 -7.48
CA GLU A 97 0.07 6.62 -6.63
C GLU A 97 0.37 5.40 -5.76
N TYR A 98 0.23 5.56 -4.44
CA TYR A 98 0.08 4.45 -3.51
C TYR A 98 -1.39 4.03 -3.51
N ARG A 99 -1.67 2.77 -3.82
CA ARG A 99 -3.02 2.29 -4.12
C ARG A 99 -3.62 1.35 -3.06
N SER A 100 -2.82 0.91 -2.10
CA SER A 100 -3.26 0.04 -1.00
C SER A 100 -3.78 0.85 0.18
N VAL A 101 -4.52 1.90 -0.09
CA VAL A 101 -5.09 2.83 0.88
C VAL A 101 -6.59 2.97 0.62
N ASP A 102 -7.38 3.14 1.66
CA ASP A 102 -8.81 3.45 1.57
C ASP A 102 -9.18 4.72 2.34
N SER A 103 -10.46 5.08 2.33
CA SER A 103 -10.95 6.30 2.96
C SER A 103 -10.98 6.27 4.49
N MET A 104 -10.73 5.11 5.12
CA MET A 104 -10.72 4.95 6.57
C MET A 104 -9.35 5.23 7.20
N HIS A 105 -8.31 5.46 6.40
CA HIS A 105 -6.99 5.76 6.91
C HIS A 105 -6.89 7.15 7.55
N ASN A 106 -5.97 7.29 8.49
CA ASN A 106 -5.57 8.60 9.00
C ASN A 106 -4.56 9.25 8.04
N PRO A 107 -4.88 10.40 7.40
CA PRO A 107 -4.00 11.02 6.40
C PRO A 107 -2.65 11.49 6.97
N TYR A 108 -2.60 11.86 8.24
CA TYR A 108 -1.35 12.27 8.89
C TYR A 108 -0.42 11.09 9.10
N LEU A 109 -0.95 9.96 9.59
CA LEU A 109 -0.16 8.72 9.74
C LEU A 109 0.30 8.19 8.39
N MET A 110 -0.58 8.22 7.39
CA MET A 110 -0.23 7.80 6.04
C MET A 110 0.87 8.67 5.44
N GLY A 111 0.78 9.99 5.63
CA GLY A 111 1.81 10.93 5.22
C GLY A 111 3.15 10.67 5.90
N SER A 112 3.15 10.48 7.22
CA SER A 112 4.35 10.14 8.00
C SER A 112 4.98 8.83 7.54
N GLY A 113 4.17 7.76 7.36
CA GLY A 113 4.65 6.47 6.87
C GLY A 113 5.30 6.56 5.49
N LEU A 114 4.69 7.29 4.54
CA LEU A 114 5.27 7.49 3.22
C LEU A 114 6.59 8.28 3.26
N LEU A 115 6.69 9.31 4.10
CA LEU A 115 7.94 10.06 4.26
C LEU A 115 9.05 9.18 4.80
N LYS A 116 8.76 8.28 5.76
CA LYS A 116 9.72 7.29 6.27
C LYS A 116 10.16 6.30 5.18
N CYS A 117 9.23 5.84 4.34
CA CYS A 117 9.57 5.01 3.19
C CYS A 117 10.52 5.73 2.22
N PHE A 118 10.24 7.00 1.93
CA PHE A 118 11.09 7.80 1.02
C PHE A 118 12.49 8.01 1.60
N ASP A 119 12.55 8.35 2.89
CA ASP A 119 13.82 8.53 3.60
C ASP A 119 14.66 7.26 3.57
N ASP A 120 14.08 6.10 3.91
CA ASP A 120 14.77 4.80 3.85
C ASP A 120 15.21 4.46 2.42
N GLY A 121 14.33 4.69 1.43
CA GLY A 121 14.62 4.44 0.02
C GLY A 121 15.79 5.27 -0.52
N LEU A 122 15.82 6.55 -0.17
CA LEU A 122 16.86 7.49 -0.58
C LEU A 122 18.18 7.22 0.16
N THR A 123 18.13 7.10 1.48
CA THR A 123 19.31 6.90 2.34
C THR A 123 20.01 5.58 2.02
N ASN A 124 19.25 4.50 1.85
CA ASN A 124 19.79 3.17 1.58
C ASN A 124 19.87 2.83 0.09
N ASN A 125 19.58 3.80 -0.78
CA ASN A 125 19.70 3.65 -2.24
C ASN A 125 18.92 2.43 -2.78
N ILE A 126 17.69 2.21 -2.30
CA ILE A 126 16.90 1.01 -2.57
C ILE A 126 16.44 0.99 -4.03
N ASP A 127 16.69 -0.13 -4.71
CA ASP A 127 16.22 -0.37 -6.07
C ASP A 127 14.81 -0.99 -6.02
N PRO A 128 13.80 -0.40 -6.68
CA PRO A 128 12.45 -0.98 -6.75
C PRO A 128 12.36 -2.21 -7.66
N GLY A 129 13.41 -2.56 -8.38
CA GLY A 129 13.37 -3.55 -9.44
C GLY A 129 12.71 -3.02 -10.73
N LYS A 130 12.53 -3.91 -11.70
CA LYS A 130 11.91 -3.56 -12.99
C LYS A 130 10.41 -3.33 -12.84
N PRO A 131 9.85 -2.31 -13.53
CA PRO A 131 8.42 -2.10 -13.53
C PRO A 131 7.69 -3.24 -14.25
N GLU A 132 6.50 -3.60 -13.77
CA GLU A 132 5.64 -4.57 -14.46
C GLU A 132 4.75 -3.84 -15.46
N SER A 133 4.87 -4.24 -16.72
CA SER A 133 4.10 -3.68 -17.85
C SER A 133 2.81 -4.45 -18.14
N ARG A 134 2.72 -5.71 -17.70
CA ARG A 134 1.55 -6.57 -17.88
C ARG A 134 0.53 -6.38 -16.76
N SER A 135 -0.69 -6.75 -16.99
CA SER A 135 -1.63 -6.98 -15.88
C SER A 135 -1.04 -7.99 -14.90
N MET A 136 -1.09 -7.68 -13.59
CA MET A 136 -0.60 -8.60 -12.56
C MET A 136 -1.32 -9.95 -12.58
N TYR A 137 -2.59 -9.98 -13.00
CA TYR A 137 -3.36 -11.21 -13.16
C TYR A 137 -2.79 -12.08 -14.27
N GLU A 138 -2.45 -11.47 -15.41
CA GLU A 138 -1.80 -12.16 -16.55
C GLU A 138 -0.38 -12.61 -16.18
N ALA A 139 0.37 -11.76 -15.48
CA ALA A 139 1.71 -12.10 -15.02
C ALA A 139 1.70 -13.31 -14.09
N GLN A 140 0.73 -13.38 -13.15
CA GLN A 140 0.55 -14.52 -12.25
C GLN A 140 0.12 -15.77 -13.00
N ALA A 141 -0.83 -15.66 -13.93
CA ALA A 141 -1.28 -16.77 -14.77
C ALA A 141 -0.14 -17.32 -15.63
N ALA A 142 0.81 -16.47 -16.04
CA ALA A 142 2.03 -16.85 -16.74
C ALA A 142 3.15 -17.38 -15.82
N GLY A 143 2.86 -17.64 -14.54
CA GLY A 143 3.80 -18.24 -13.59
C GLY A 143 4.74 -17.27 -12.85
N LYS A 144 4.53 -15.94 -12.98
CA LYS A 144 5.31 -14.99 -12.19
C LYS A 144 5.03 -15.20 -10.69
N GLN A 145 6.07 -15.44 -9.93
CA GLN A 145 5.97 -15.41 -8.47
C GLN A 145 5.76 -13.96 -8.01
N VAL A 146 4.61 -13.69 -7.44
CA VAL A 146 4.24 -12.33 -7.04
C VAL A 146 4.02 -12.27 -5.53
N LYS A 147 4.70 -11.31 -4.88
CA LYS A 147 4.46 -11.00 -3.49
C LYS A 147 3.08 -10.34 -3.35
N LYS A 148 2.23 -10.92 -2.51
CA LYS A 148 0.92 -10.33 -2.20
C LYS A 148 1.02 -9.34 -1.04
N LEU A 149 0.12 -8.37 -1.04
CA LEU A 149 -0.17 -7.54 0.12
C LEU A 149 -0.79 -8.37 1.24
N PRO A 150 -0.74 -7.93 2.50
CA PRO A 150 -1.55 -8.53 3.56
C PRO A 150 -3.03 -8.58 3.15
N LEU A 151 -3.69 -9.69 3.41
CA LEU A 151 -5.09 -9.91 3.07
C LEU A 151 -6.04 -9.79 4.27
N SER A 152 -5.49 -9.46 5.44
CA SER A 152 -6.25 -9.19 6.65
C SER A 152 -5.56 -8.14 7.51
N LEU A 153 -6.34 -7.52 8.41
CA LEU A 153 -5.80 -6.56 9.37
C LEU A 153 -4.73 -7.22 10.26
N GLY A 154 -4.96 -8.44 10.74
CA GLY A 154 -3.97 -9.18 11.53
C GLY A 154 -2.64 -9.34 10.81
N GLN A 155 -2.66 -9.85 9.56
CA GLN A 155 -1.43 -9.97 8.77
C GLN A 155 -0.70 -8.63 8.56
N ALA A 156 -1.44 -7.54 8.38
CA ALA A 156 -0.82 -6.23 8.22
C ALA A 156 -0.22 -5.71 9.52
N LEU A 157 -0.85 -5.97 10.66
CA LEU A 157 -0.32 -5.63 11.99
C LEU A 157 0.96 -6.44 12.30
N ASP A 158 1.01 -7.72 11.93
CA ASP A 158 2.24 -8.52 12.04
C ASP A 158 3.38 -7.89 11.23
N ARG A 159 3.12 -7.48 9.99
CA ARG A 159 4.11 -6.78 9.16
C ARG A 159 4.53 -5.44 9.74
N LEU A 160 3.60 -4.70 10.34
CA LEU A 160 3.90 -3.44 11.01
C LEU A 160 4.79 -3.67 12.25
N ALA A 161 4.51 -4.72 13.02
CA ALA A 161 5.29 -5.06 14.21
C ALA A 161 6.75 -5.44 13.89
N GLU A 162 7.00 -6.00 12.70
CA GLU A 162 8.33 -6.39 12.20
C GLU A 162 9.11 -5.23 11.53
N ASP A 163 8.46 -4.10 11.25
CA ASP A 163 9.02 -3.02 10.42
C ASP A 163 9.36 -1.78 11.27
N GLU A 164 10.62 -1.67 11.68
CA GLU A 164 11.10 -0.57 12.52
C GLU A 164 10.99 0.81 11.83
N VAL A 165 11.10 0.85 10.49
CA VAL A 165 10.99 2.10 9.74
C VAL A 165 9.57 2.64 9.82
N ILE A 166 8.56 1.80 9.56
CA ILE A 166 7.15 2.24 9.62
C ILE A 166 6.71 2.47 11.06
N LYS A 167 7.17 1.68 12.03
CA LYS A 167 6.94 1.95 13.47
C LYS A 167 7.42 3.35 13.85
N SER A 168 8.60 3.74 13.37
CA SER A 168 9.16 5.07 13.66
C SER A 168 8.40 6.24 13.00
N ALA A 169 7.41 5.96 12.16
CA ALA A 169 6.50 6.99 11.64
C ALA A 169 5.53 7.53 12.70
N MET A 170 5.46 6.85 13.85
CA MET A 170 4.65 7.21 15.03
C MET A 170 5.56 7.34 16.26
N PRO A 171 5.28 8.27 17.20
CA PRO A 171 5.87 8.20 18.53
C PRO A 171 5.56 6.85 19.20
N ASP A 172 6.47 6.35 20.02
CA ASP A 172 6.37 5.01 20.64
C ASP A 172 5.02 4.75 21.32
N GLU A 173 4.54 5.71 22.11
CA GLU A 173 3.26 5.57 22.80
C GLU A 173 2.09 5.54 21.82
N MET A 174 2.16 6.31 20.73
CA MET A 174 1.13 6.29 19.70
C MET A 174 1.13 4.95 18.96
N TYR A 175 2.30 4.39 18.65
CA TYR A 175 2.41 3.07 18.06
C TYR A 175 1.78 2.00 18.94
N LYS A 176 2.11 1.99 20.25
CA LYS A 176 1.54 1.03 21.21
C LYS A 176 0.02 1.10 21.25
N VAL A 177 -0.54 2.32 21.33
CA VAL A 177 -2.00 2.53 21.35
C VAL A 177 -2.63 2.11 20.02
N PHE A 178 -2.03 2.50 18.89
CA PHE A 178 -2.52 2.12 17.56
C PHE A 178 -2.53 0.60 17.38
N HIS A 179 -1.42 -0.05 17.66
CA HIS A 179 -1.27 -1.50 17.51
C HIS A 179 -2.25 -2.25 18.42
N TRP A 180 -2.32 -1.88 19.71
CA TRP A 180 -3.25 -2.47 20.66
C TRP A 180 -4.71 -2.32 20.20
N TYR A 181 -5.12 -1.11 19.82
CA TYR A 181 -6.49 -0.81 19.40
C TYR A 181 -6.89 -1.58 18.14
N LYS A 182 -5.97 -1.67 17.18
CA LYS A 182 -6.22 -2.38 15.93
C LYS A 182 -6.20 -3.90 16.10
N ASN A 183 -5.38 -4.41 17.01
CA ASN A 183 -5.39 -5.82 17.35
C ASN A 183 -6.70 -6.20 18.09
N ASP A 184 -7.17 -5.38 19.02
CA ASP A 184 -8.48 -5.58 19.66
C ASP A 184 -9.65 -5.57 18.64
N GLU A 185 -9.61 -4.66 17.65
CA GLU A 185 -10.58 -4.68 16.54
C GLU A 185 -10.54 -6.02 15.77
N TRP A 186 -9.33 -6.52 15.48
CA TRP A 186 -9.12 -7.78 14.77
C TRP A 186 -9.61 -8.99 15.58
N GLU A 187 -9.26 -9.06 16.85
CA GLU A 187 -9.68 -10.16 17.74
C GLU A 187 -11.20 -10.19 17.93
N ARG A 188 -11.83 -9.04 18.13
CA ARG A 188 -13.29 -8.96 18.24
C ARG A 188 -13.99 -9.35 16.93
N PHE A 189 -13.41 -9.01 15.80
CA PHE A 189 -13.94 -9.45 14.50
C PHE A 189 -13.87 -10.95 14.34
N LEU A 190 -12.75 -11.58 14.73
CA LEU A 190 -12.59 -13.05 14.67
C LEU A 190 -13.54 -13.78 15.64
N GLY A 191 -13.82 -13.19 16.79
CA GLY A 191 -14.74 -13.76 17.79
C GLY A 191 -16.22 -13.54 17.48
N ALA A 192 -16.55 -12.74 16.47
CA ALA A 192 -17.93 -12.42 16.13
C ALA A 192 -18.56 -13.48 15.21
N THR A 193 -19.69 -14.03 15.61
CA THR A 193 -20.50 -14.87 14.73
C THR A 193 -21.19 -14.00 13.68
N THR A 194 -20.91 -14.25 12.42
CA THR A 194 -21.47 -13.50 11.30
C THR A 194 -22.72 -14.21 10.72
N GLN A 195 -23.52 -13.46 9.94
CA GLN A 195 -24.64 -14.08 9.22
C GLN A 195 -24.17 -15.20 8.29
N TRP A 196 -22.99 -15.05 7.68
CA TRP A 196 -22.39 -16.10 6.84
C TRP A 196 -22.12 -17.39 7.62
N ASP A 197 -21.64 -17.29 8.87
CA ASP A 197 -21.41 -18.48 9.72
C ASP A 197 -22.73 -19.18 10.00
N LEU A 198 -23.78 -18.41 10.33
CA LEU A 198 -25.14 -18.95 10.58
C LEU A 198 -25.67 -19.65 9.33
N ASP A 199 -25.63 -18.99 8.18
CA ASP A 199 -26.16 -19.51 6.91
C ASP A 199 -25.37 -20.72 6.38
N THR A 200 -24.10 -20.87 6.80
CA THR A 200 -23.22 -21.92 6.28
C THR A 200 -23.18 -23.16 7.17
N TYR A 201 -23.30 -22.99 8.49
CA TYR A 201 -23.03 -24.07 9.45
C TYR A 201 -24.21 -24.44 10.35
N LEU A 202 -25.32 -23.70 10.32
CA LEU A 202 -26.47 -23.93 11.21
C LEU A 202 -27.77 -24.33 10.48
N ASP A 203 -27.72 -24.83 9.23
CA ASP A 203 -28.84 -25.45 8.54
C ASP A 203 -29.08 -26.88 9.02
#